data_5b5fca63e03243cbf6dc00557f6c7157
#
_entry.id   5b5fca63e03243cbf6dc00557f6c7157
#
_cell.length_a   1.000
_cell.length_b   1.000
_cell.length_c   1.000
_cell.angle_alpha   90.00
_cell.angle_beta   90.00
_cell.angle_gamma   90.00
#
_symmetry.space_group_name_H-M   'P 1'
#
loop_
_entity.id
_entity.type
_entity.pdbx_description
1 polymer ?
#
loop_
_entity_poly.entity_id
_entity_poly.type
_entity_poly.pdbx_seq_one_letter_code
_entity_poly.pdbx_strand_id
1 'polypeptide(L)'
;MTYEGAIHDRELADALLAVGRDRRTGILTVQGEEEIIGVSFLSGEVVSADALNQSLEEGLGEVLASRDLVRPEDFATLAAEHQAGGGRVVDLLVERSYLTREELLGALRFHTYRLCRQVLHWRTGEFKFYRGDEVSFEDGIVPISVEELIIKAAQDLGTQGPLSGRIPSLETIYSRLDGGGGSAVSADSLPPELVTDLGNEVLQLMEKIDGRRTVLEVQQEAGIEKHKALLMVYRLEEAGQIQSEEA
;
A
#
# COMPACT_ATOMS: atom_id res chain seq x y z
N MET A 1 -10.07 -6.13 -19.36
CA MET A 1 -9.03 -5.09 -19.17
C MET A 1 -7.68 -5.75 -19.34
N THR A 2 -6.79 -5.12 -20.06
CA THR A 2 -5.42 -5.59 -20.28
C THR A 2 -4.61 -5.11 -19.07
N TYR A 3 -3.96 -6.03 -18.35
CA TYR A 3 -3.06 -5.67 -17.26
C TYR A 3 -1.62 -5.59 -17.79
N GLU A 4 -1.44 -4.99 -18.94
CA GLU A 4 -0.15 -4.75 -19.56
C GLU A 4 -0.19 -3.42 -20.33
N GLY A 5 0.91 -2.70 -20.35
CA GLY A 5 1.04 -1.42 -21.02
C GLY A 5 2.39 -0.77 -20.79
N ALA A 6 2.55 0.41 -21.38
CA ALA A 6 3.67 1.29 -21.09
C ALA A 6 3.38 2.11 -19.83
N ILE A 7 4.43 2.52 -19.12
CA ILE A 7 4.30 3.44 -17.99
C ILE A 7 4.17 4.86 -18.57
N HIS A 8 2.91 5.31 -18.70
CA HIS A 8 2.59 6.68 -19.04
C HIS A 8 1.61 7.21 -18.01
N ASP A 9 1.88 8.39 -17.47
CA ASP A 9 1.05 9.12 -16.52
C ASP A 9 0.39 8.28 -15.40
N ARG A 10 -0.73 7.61 -15.70
CA ARG A 10 -1.60 6.94 -14.71
C ARG A 10 -1.83 5.46 -14.97
N GLU A 11 -1.34 4.93 -16.10
CA GLU A 11 -1.71 3.58 -16.54
C GLU A 11 -1.28 2.48 -15.56
N LEU A 12 -0.11 2.63 -14.93
CA LEU A 12 0.36 1.68 -13.94
C LEU A 12 -0.53 1.70 -12.67
N ALA A 13 -0.91 2.89 -12.19
CA ALA A 13 -1.79 3.00 -11.03
C ALA A 13 -3.19 2.42 -11.33
N ASP A 14 -3.73 2.69 -12.52
CA ASP A 14 -4.99 2.13 -12.97
C ASP A 14 -4.94 0.60 -13.09
N ALA A 15 -3.84 0.05 -13.59
CA ALA A 15 -3.62 -1.39 -13.65
C ALA A 15 -3.55 -2.01 -12.26
N LEU A 16 -2.83 -1.40 -11.32
CA LEU A 16 -2.75 -1.84 -9.93
C LEU A 16 -4.15 -1.86 -9.28
N LEU A 17 -4.91 -0.76 -9.40
CA LEU A 17 -6.28 -0.68 -8.88
C LEU A 17 -7.20 -1.73 -9.51
N ALA A 18 -7.06 -2.00 -10.81
CA ALA A 18 -7.83 -3.04 -11.49
C ALA A 18 -7.48 -4.45 -10.99
N VAL A 19 -6.19 -4.74 -10.73
CA VAL A 19 -5.74 -6.01 -10.13
C VAL A 19 -6.35 -6.18 -8.74
N GLY A 20 -6.33 -5.12 -7.92
CA GLY A 20 -6.94 -5.10 -6.58
C GLY A 20 -8.45 -5.35 -6.63
N ARG A 21 -9.18 -4.55 -7.41
CA ARG A 21 -10.64 -4.63 -7.57
C ARG A 21 -11.10 -6.01 -8.08
N ASP A 22 -10.38 -6.57 -9.04
CA ASP A 22 -10.69 -7.87 -9.62
C ASP A 22 -10.18 -9.05 -8.77
N ARG A 23 -9.61 -8.77 -7.62
CA ARG A 23 -9.05 -9.74 -6.66
C ARG A 23 -8.14 -10.77 -7.34
N ARG A 24 -7.21 -10.30 -8.16
CA ARG A 24 -6.33 -11.19 -8.92
C ARG A 24 -5.19 -11.72 -8.05
N THR A 25 -4.80 -12.97 -8.32
CA THR A 25 -3.58 -13.58 -7.82
C THR A 25 -2.58 -13.71 -8.96
N GLY A 26 -1.31 -13.39 -8.71
CA GLY A 26 -0.25 -13.42 -9.71
C GLY A 26 0.84 -12.39 -9.44
N ILE A 27 1.67 -12.12 -10.45
CA ILE A 27 2.81 -11.22 -10.36
C ILE A 27 2.67 -10.12 -11.42
N LEU A 28 2.72 -8.87 -10.98
CA LEU A 28 2.89 -7.72 -11.86
C LEU A 28 4.39 -7.43 -11.99
N THR A 29 4.94 -7.65 -13.17
CA THR A 29 6.31 -7.24 -13.49
C THR A 29 6.28 -5.83 -14.04
N VAL A 30 7.11 -4.96 -13.49
CA VAL A 30 7.29 -3.57 -13.92
C VAL A 30 8.74 -3.41 -14.32
N GLN A 31 8.98 -3.10 -15.58
CA GLN A 31 10.31 -2.93 -16.16
C GLN A 31 10.57 -1.45 -16.44
N GLY A 32 11.53 -0.87 -15.71
CA GLY A 32 12.09 0.45 -15.98
C GLY A 32 13.34 0.38 -16.86
N GLU A 33 14.11 1.46 -16.89
CA GLU A 33 15.33 1.54 -17.70
C GLU A 33 16.47 0.66 -17.17
N GLU A 34 16.63 0.60 -15.85
CA GLU A 34 17.75 -0.10 -15.19
C GLU A 34 17.31 -1.28 -14.32
N GLU A 35 16.04 -1.31 -13.93
CA GLU A 35 15.52 -2.27 -12.95
C GLU A 35 14.24 -2.92 -13.41
N ILE A 36 14.03 -4.14 -12.92
CA ILE A 36 12.78 -4.87 -13.07
C ILE A 36 12.29 -5.22 -11.67
N ILE A 37 11.07 -4.81 -11.35
CA ILE A 37 10.44 -5.12 -10.06
C ILE A 37 9.22 -6.00 -10.30
N GLY A 38 9.19 -7.13 -9.59
CA GLY A 38 8.04 -8.01 -9.52
C GLY A 38 7.22 -7.69 -8.26
N VAL A 39 5.92 -7.45 -8.42
CA VAL A 39 4.98 -7.24 -7.32
C VAL A 39 4.01 -8.40 -7.27
N SER A 40 4.01 -9.14 -6.17
CA SER A 40 3.18 -10.33 -5.97
C SER A 40 1.85 -9.97 -5.32
N PHE A 41 0.78 -10.47 -5.92
CA PHE A 41 -0.59 -10.27 -5.47
C PHE A 41 -1.23 -11.58 -5.06
N LEU A 42 -1.88 -11.58 -3.91
CA LEU A 42 -2.76 -12.64 -3.45
C LEU A 42 -4.17 -12.06 -3.26
N SER A 43 -5.13 -12.56 -4.04
CA SER A 43 -6.53 -12.09 -3.98
C SER A 43 -6.68 -10.56 -4.10
N GLY A 44 -5.82 -9.92 -4.89
CA GLY A 44 -5.85 -8.47 -5.15
C GLY A 44 -5.05 -7.63 -4.17
N GLU A 45 -4.47 -8.21 -3.13
CA GLU A 45 -3.63 -7.50 -2.17
C GLU A 45 -2.14 -7.79 -2.41
N VAL A 46 -1.29 -6.82 -2.18
CA VAL A 46 0.16 -6.95 -2.35
C VAL A 46 0.74 -7.68 -1.14
N VAL A 47 1.42 -8.79 -1.38
CA VAL A 47 2.04 -9.64 -0.34
C VAL A 47 3.57 -9.60 -0.35
N SER A 48 4.19 -9.35 -1.50
CA SER A 48 5.64 -9.13 -1.62
C SER A 48 5.98 -8.27 -2.84
N ALA A 49 7.17 -7.72 -2.86
CA ALA A 49 7.79 -7.14 -4.05
C ALA A 49 9.29 -7.43 -4.02
N ASP A 50 9.86 -7.72 -5.19
CA ASP A 50 11.26 -8.05 -5.35
C ASP A 50 11.84 -7.37 -6.58
N ALA A 51 13.05 -6.81 -6.45
CA ALA A 51 13.83 -6.33 -7.59
C ALA A 51 14.56 -7.53 -8.20
N LEU A 52 14.30 -7.83 -9.47
CA LEU A 52 14.83 -9.05 -10.12
C LEU A 52 16.34 -8.98 -10.40
N ASN A 53 16.94 -7.79 -10.34
CA ASN A 53 18.37 -7.54 -10.50
C ASN A 53 19.13 -7.38 -9.16
N GLN A 54 18.44 -7.50 -8.03
CA GLN A 54 19.00 -7.44 -6.68
C GLN A 54 18.47 -8.63 -5.87
N SER A 55 19.30 -9.20 -5.00
CA SER A 55 18.81 -10.27 -4.11
C SER A 55 17.90 -9.70 -3.02
N LEU A 56 16.97 -10.52 -2.52
CA LEU A 56 16.13 -10.15 -1.38
C LEU A 56 16.99 -9.75 -0.17
N GLU A 57 18.10 -10.47 0.04
CA GLU A 57 19.05 -10.22 1.12
C GLU A 57 19.64 -8.81 1.04
N GLU A 58 20.09 -8.37 -0.16
CA GLU A 58 20.62 -7.03 -0.33
C GLU A 58 19.58 -5.96 -0.03
N GLY A 59 18.39 -6.07 -0.62
CA GLY A 59 17.28 -5.14 -0.39
C GLY A 59 16.79 -5.12 1.06
N LEU A 60 16.70 -6.29 1.70
CA LEU A 60 16.32 -6.40 3.11
C LEU A 60 17.41 -5.83 4.03
N GLY A 61 18.70 -6.10 3.74
CA GLY A 61 19.82 -5.56 4.50
C GLY A 61 19.82 -4.03 4.54
N GLU A 62 19.55 -3.39 3.40
CA GLU A 62 19.38 -1.93 3.33
C GLU A 62 18.24 -1.43 4.21
N VAL A 63 17.09 -2.10 4.19
CA VAL A 63 15.93 -1.75 5.03
C VAL A 63 16.27 -1.88 6.51
N LEU A 64 16.88 -2.99 6.92
CA LEU A 64 17.23 -3.24 8.31
C LEU A 64 18.25 -2.22 8.83
N ALA A 65 19.25 -1.87 8.03
CA ALA A 65 20.23 -0.85 8.36
C ALA A 65 19.60 0.55 8.44
N SER A 66 18.76 0.93 7.47
CA SER A 66 18.13 2.26 7.44
C SER A 66 17.15 2.50 8.59
N ARG A 67 16.68 1.43 9.24
CA ARG A 67 15.78 1.48 10.39
C ARG A 67 16.46 1.18 11.72
N ASP A 68 17.79 1.09 11.74
CA ASP A 68 18.60 0.76 12.91
C ASP A 68 18.19 -0.56 13.59
N LEU A 69 17.62 -1.52 12.82
CA LEU A 69 17.17 -2.81 13.34
C LEU A 69 18.29 -3.83 13.43
N VAL A 70 19.20 -3.87 12.43
CA VAL A 70 20.39 -4.76 12.39
C VAL A 70 21.55 -3.98 11.83
N ARG A 71 22.72 -4.12 12.45
CA ARG A 71 23.92 -3.47 11.97
C ARG A 71 24.40 -4.12 10.65
N PRO A 72 24.92 -3.35 9.68
CA PRO A 72 25.38 -3.87 8.40
C PRO A 72 26.39 -5.03 8.53
N GLU A 73 27.31 -4.96 9.49
CA GLU A 73 28.31 -6.01 9.73
C GLU A 73 27.72 -7.31 10.26
N ASP A 74 26.68 -7.23 11.10
CA ASP A 74 25.97 -8.40 11.62
C ASP A 74 25.15 -9.05 10.49
N PHE A 75 24.48 -8.24 9.68
CA PHE A 75 23.74 -8.73 8.51
C PHE A 75 24.65 -9.39 7.48
N ALA A 76 25.82 -8.81 7.19
CA ALA A 76 26.81 -9.40 6.28
C ALA A 76 27.31 -10.78 6.77
N THR A 77 27.42 -10.96 8.09
CA THR A 77 27.78 -12.25 8.69
C THR A 77 26.69 -13.30 8.45
N LEU A 78 25.42 -12.93 8.63
CA LEU A 78 24.27 -13.82 8.37
C LEU A 78 24.12 -14.14 6.88
N ALA A 79 24.35 -13.17 6.00
CA ALA A 79 24.33 -13.40 4.55
C ALA A 79 25.43 -14.38 4.12
N ALA A 80 26.62 -14.29 4.71
CA ALA A 80 27.70 -15.25 4.48
C ALA A 80 27.36 -16.66 5.01
N GLU A 81 26.71 -16.76 6.17
CA GLU A 81 26.22 -18.04 6.72
C GLU A 81 25.18 -18.66 5.78
N HIS A 82 24.23 -17.87 5.25
CA HIS A 82 23.25 -18.30 4.25
C HIS A 82 23.95 -18.87 3.00
N GLN A 83 24.90 -18.14 2.43
CA GLN A 83 25.65 -18.56 1.24
C GLN A 83 26.44 -19.85 1.47
N ALA A 84 26.86 -20.12 2.71
CA ALA A 84 27.51 -21.36 3.10
C ALA A 84 26.50 -22.53 3.32
N GLY A 85 25.20 -22.33 3.07
CA GLY A 85 24.16 -23.33 3.23
C GLY A 85 23.54 -23.40 4.63
N GLY A 86 23.70 -22.34 5.44
CA GLY A 86 23.23 -22.26 6.83
C GLY A 86 21.73 -21.94 7.02
N GLY A 87 20.92 -21.99 5.97
CA GLY A 87 19.50 -21.67 6.03
C GLY A 87 19.13 -20.35 5.37
N ARG A 88 17.86 -19.95 5.40
CA ARG A 88 17.40 -18.67 4.84
C ARG A 88 17.80 -17.51 5.75
N VAL A 89 18.22 -16.39 5.20
CA VAL A 89 18.61 -15.19 5.99
C VAL A 89 17.47 -14.74 6.92
N VAL A 90 16.23 -14.78 6.45
CA VAL A 90 15.06 -14.40 7.25
C VAL A 90 14.88 -15.31 8.49
N ASP A 91 15.17 -16.60 8.37
CA ASP A 91 15.10 -17.53 9.49
C ASP A 91 16.27 -17.31 10.46
N LEU A 92 17.49 -17.12 9.95
CA LEU A 92 18.68 -16.84 10.75
C LEU A 92 18.54 -15.55 11.57
N LEU A 93 17.92 -14.49 11.03
CA LEU A 93 17.66 -13.25 11.75
C LEU A 93 16.84 -13.48 13.03
N VAL A 94 15.84 -14.34 12.97
CA VAL A 94 14.98 -14.67 14.12
C VAL A 94 15.65 -15.70 15.05
N GLU A 95 16.22 -16.79 14.50
CA GLU A 95 16.88 -17.84 15.27
C GLU A 95 18.08 -17.32 16.07
N ARG A 96 18.84 -16.39 15.53
CA ARG A 96 19.97 -15.74 16.20
C ARG A 96 19.55 -14.57 17.08
N SER A 97 18.22 -14.30 17.20
CA SER A 97 17.67 -13.24 18.05
C SER A 97 18.13 -11.82 17.67
N TYR A 98 18.44 -11.58 16.39
CA TYR A 98 18.65 -10.23 15.90
C TYR A 98 17.34 -9.47 15.77
N LEU A 99 16.25 -10.17 15.39
CA LEU A 99 14.90 -9.64 15.27
C LEU A 99 13.88 -10.58 15.92
N THR A 100 12.82 -10.01 16.43
CA THR A 100 11.59 -10.76 16.66
C THR A 100 10.89 -11.06 15.32
N ARG A 101 10.00 -12.04 15.30
CA ARG A 101 9.19 -12.36 14.11
C ARG A 101 8.38 -11.15 13.65
N GLU A 102 7.83 -10.38 14.57
CA GLU A 102 7.05 -9.18 14.27
C GLU A 102 7.91 -8.08 13.59
N GLU A 103 9.11 -7.82 14.11
CA GLU A 103 10.03 -6.86 13.51
C GLU A 103 10.47 -7.28 12.10
N LEU A 104 10.73 -8.58 11.88
CA LEU A 104 11.04 -9.12 10.56
C LEU A 104 9.89 -8.90 9.58
N LEU A 105 8.66 -9.28 9.95
CA LEU A 105 7.47 -9.09 9.10
C LEU A 105 7.22 -7.61 8.80
N GLY A 106 7.43 -6.74 9.78
CA GLY A 106 7.37 -5.30 9.60
C GLY A 106 8.43 -4.77 8.62
N ALA A 107 9.66 -5.29 8.68
CA ALA A 107 10.74 -4.94 7.75
C ALA A 107 10.45 -5.42 6.32
N LEU A 108 9.97 -6.64 6.15
CA LEU A 108 9.58 -7.20 4.84
C LEU A 108 8.41 -6.43 4.23
N ARG A 109 7.39 -6.10 5.03
CA ARG A 109 6.28 -5.26 4.58
C ARG A 109 6.74 -3.87 4.14
N PHE A 110 7.68 -3.28 4.88
CA PHE A 110 8.28 -1.99 4.52
C PHE A 110 9.13 -2.09 3.25
N HIS A 111 9.89 -3.18 3.07
CA HIS A 111 10.64 -3.44 1.83
C HIS A 111 9.70 -3.51 0.63
N THR A 112 8.63 -4.28 0.73
CA THR A 112 7.57 -4.37 -0.29
C THR A 112 7.00 -2.99 -0.63
N TYR A 113 6.64 -2.21 0.39
CA TYR A 113 6.13 -0.84 0.18
C TYR A 113 7.15 0.05 -0.54
N ARG A 114 8.42 -0.01 -0.15
CA ARG A 114 9.51 0.78 -0.76
C ARG A 114 9.63 0.51 -2.27
N LEU A 115 9.62 -0.76 -2.67
CA LEU A 115 9.70 -1.15 -4.08
C LEU A 115 8.44 -0.75 -4.87
N CYS A 116 7.26 -0.96 -4.31
CA CYS A 116 6.01 -0.52 -4.94
C CYS A 116 5.96 1.00 -5.10
N ARG A 117 6.40 1.75 -4.08
CA ARG A 117 6.53 3.21 -4.17
C ARG A 117 7.49 3.61 -5.27
N GLN A 118 8.62 2.91 -5.42
CA GLN A 118 9.60 3.19 -6.46
C GLN A 118 9.00 3.06 -7.86
N VAL A 119 8.29 1.98 -8.16
CA VAL A 119 7.65 1.81 -9.49
C VAL A 119 6.58 2.86 -9.77
N LEU A 120 5.86 3.32 -8.74
CA LEU A 120 4.88 4.40 -8.89
C LEU A 120 5.51 5.78 -9.18
N HIS A 121 6.84 5.92 -9.00
CA HIS A 121 7.61 7.12 -9.37
C HIS A 121 8.16 7.06 -10.81
N TRP A 122 8.22 5.89 -11.40
CA TRP A 122 8.75 5.75 -12.75
C TRP A 122 7.89 6.50 -13.78
N ARG A 123 8.53 7.10 -14.76
CA ARG A 123 7.89 7.87 -15.83
C ARG A 123 7.90 7.13 -17.15
N THR A 124 8.79 6.15 -17.30
CA THR A 124 9.02 5.37 -18.51
C THR A 124 9.19 3.90 -18.13
N GLY A 125 8.83 3.03 -19.02
CA GLY A 125 8.95 1.59 -18.84
C GLY A 125 7.70 0.85 -19.30
N GLU A 126 7.61 -0.41 -18.95
CA GLU A 126 6.50 -1.29 -19.30
C GLU A 126 6.07 -2.09 -18.08
N PHE A 127 4.81 -2.48 -18.04
CA PHE A 127 4.32 -3.39 -17.02
C PHE A 127 3.47 -4.50 -17.64
N LYS A 128 3.50 -5.66 -16.97
CA LYS A 128 2.69 -6.81 -17.37
C LYS A 128 2.33 -7.67 -16.18
N PHE A 129 1.05 -8.03 -16.07
CA PHE A 129 0.56 -8.92 -15.04
C PHE A 129 0.52 -10.37 -15.55
N TYR A 130 1.16 -11.25 -14.83
CA TYR A 130 1.15 -12.68 -15.06
C TYR A 130 0.24 -13.32 -14.01
N ARG A 131 -0.91 -13.80 -14.46
CA ARG A 131 -1.85 -14.49 -13.61
C ARG A 131 -1.26 -15.83 -13.14
N GLY A 132 -1.40 -16.12 -11.85
CA GLY A 132 -1.03 -17.38 -11.23
C GLY A 132 -2.10 -17.79 -10.23
N ASP A 133 -2.00 -19.02 -9.74
CA ASP A 133 -2.88 -19.54 -8.69
C ASP A 133 -2.21 -19.40 -7.31
N GLU A 134 -0.88 -19.29 -7.28
CA GLU A 134 -0.06 -19.16 -6.08
C GLU A 134 1.05 -18.14 -6.30
N VAL A 135 1.46 -17.49 -5.21
CA VAL A 135 2.63 -16.60 -5.13
C VAL A 135 3.39 -16.91 -3.86
N SER A 136 4.71 -16.72 -3.89
CA SER A 136 5.56 -16.90 -2.72
C SER A 136 5.63 -15.63 -1.89
N PHE A 137 5.45 -15.75 -0.58
CA PHE A 137 5.63 -14.69 0.40
C PHE A 137 5.91 -15.29 1.77
N GLU A 138 6.32 -14.48 2.72
CA GLU A 138 6.64 -14.93 4.08
C GLU A 138 5.36 -15.12 4.90
N ASP A 139 5.22 -16.28 5.57
CA ASP A 139 4.07 -16.59 6.41
C ASP A 139 3.86 -15.52 7.50
N GLY A 140 2.60 -15.09 7.67
CA GLY A 140 2.23 -14.06 8.64
C GLY A 140 2.41 -12.64 8.16
N ILE A 141 2.83 -12.42 6.91
CA ILE A 141 2.86 -11.08 6.33
C ILE A 141 1.44 -10.46 6.32
N VAL A 142 1.34 -9.21 6.72
CA VAL A 142 0.08 -8.45 6.58
C VAL A 142 0.07 -7.85 5.18
N PRO A 143 -0.86 -8.25 4.30
CA PRO A 143 -0.95 -7.71 2.96
C PRO A 143 -1.14 -6.19 2.95
N ILE A 144 -0.81 -5.56 1.83
CA ILE A 144 -1.01 -4.13 1.59
C ILE A 144 -2.10 -4.00 0.53
N SER A 145 -3.20 -3.31 0.85
CA SER A 145 -4.21 -3.01 -0.16
C SER A 145 -3.62 -2.07 -1.21
N VAL A 146 -4.07 -2.20 -2.46
CA VAL A 146 -3.57 -1.34 -3.55
C VAL A 146 -3.89 0.12 -3.27
N GLU A 147 -5.06 0.39 -2.73
CA GLU A 147 -5.50 1.74 -2.39
C GLU A 147 -4.60 2.36 -1.30
N GLU A 148 -4.28 1.59 -0.24
CA GLU A 148 -3.33 2.03 0.80
C GLU A 148 -1.98 2.38 0.19
N LEU A 149 -1.48 1.52 -0.70
CA LEU A 149 -0.21 1.70 -1.38
C LEU A 149 -0.19 3.00 -2.20
N ILE A 150 -1.21 3.20 -3.04
CA ILE A 150 -1.33 4.36 -3.92
C ILE A 150 -1.49 5.65 -3.10
N ILE A 151 -2.32 5.64 -2.06
CA ILE A 151 -2.54 6.79 -1.19
C ILE A 151 -1.24 7.20 -0.49
N LYS A 152 -0.50 6.25 0.09
CA LYS A 152 0.80 6.54 0.72
C LYS A 152 1.82 7.07 -0.29
N ALA A 153 1.91 6.44 -1.46
CA ALA A 153 2.83 6.88 -2.51
C ALA A 153 2.49 8.30 -3.00
N ALA A 154 1.22 8.64 -3.13
CA ALA A 154 0.79 9.99 -3.54
C ALA A 154 1.10 11.06 -2.49
N GLN A 155 1.00 10.74 -1.21
CA GLN A 155 1.40 11.67 -0.15
C GLN A 155 2.89 12.02 -0.23
N ASP A 156 3.72 11.05 -0.57
CA ASP A 156 5.16 11.25 -0.73
C ASP A 156 5.50 12.07 -2.00
N LEU A 157 4.69 11.94 -3.05
CA LEU A 157 4.87 12.62 -4.35
C LEU A 157 4.33 14.05 -4.37
N GLY A 158 3.47 14.40 -3.42
CA GLY A 158 2.74 15.67 -3.42
C GLY A 158 1.60 15.72 -4.45
N THR A 159 0.85 16.83 -4.44
CA THR A 159 -0.39 17.01 -5.22
C THR A 159 -0.22 17.05 -6.74
N GLN A 160 1.00 17.11 -7.26
CA GLN A 160 1.28 17.22 -8.71
C GLN A 160 1.85 15.91 -9.32
N GLY A 161 1.81 14.81 -8.58
CA GLY A 161 2.32 13.52 -9.05
C GLY A 161 1.39 12.82 -10.06
N PRO A 162 1.85 11.70 -10.69
CA PRO A 162 1.05 10.91 -11.63
C PRO A 162 -0.23 10.33 -11.03
N LEU A 163 -0.36 10.38 -9.70
CA LEU A 163 -1.52 9.90 -8.95
C LEU A 163 -2.54 11.00 -8.61
N SER A 164 -2.27 12.27 -8.97
CA SER A 164 -3.20 13.37 -8.72
C SER A 164 -4.53 13.16 -9.44
N GLY A 165 -5.64 13.39 -8.74
CA GLY A 165 -7.00 13.18 -9.26
C GLY A 165 -7.49 11.72 -9.28
N ARG A 166 -6.71 10.77 -8.72
CA ARG A 166 -7.15 9.39 -8.48
C ARG A 166 -7.39 9.11 -7.00
N ILE A 167 -6.96 10.02 -6.15
CA ILE A 167 -7.07 9.90 -4.71
C ILE A 167 -7.69 11.18 -4.19
N PRO A 168 -8.53 11.09 -3.16
CA PRO A 168 -9.02 12.27 -2.46
C PRO A 168 -7.89 13.21 -2.06
N SER A 169 -8.08 14.50 -2.25
CA SER A 169 -7.16 15.51 -1.71
C SER A 169 -7.55 15.86 -0.27
N LEU A 170 -6.57 16.21 0.54
CA LEU A 170 -6.83 16.73 1.88
C LEU A 170 -7.61 18.06 1.87
N GLU A 171 -7.55 18.79 0.77
CA GLU A 171 -8.25 20.07 0.57
C GLU A 171 -9.68 19.90 0.02
N THR A 172 -10.07 18.67 -0.38
CA THR A 172 -11.41 18.42 -0.91
C THR A 172 -12.45 18.44 0.21
N ILE A 173 -13.61 19.01 -0.10
CA ILE A 173 -14.79 19.00 0.77
C ILE A 173 -15.73 17.89 0.29
N TYR A 174 -16.27 17.12 1.22
CA TYR A 174 -17.21 16.05 0.93
C TYR A 174 -18.53 16.25 1.67
N SER A 175 -19.63 15.92 0.99
CA SER A 175 -20.98 15.82 1.58
C SER A 175 -21.41 14.36 1.71
N ARG A 176 -22.17 14.08 2.73
CA ARG A 176 -22.83 12.79 2.92
C ARG A 176 -24.07 12.70 2.03
N LEU A 177 -24.23 11.56 1.35
CA LEU A 177 -25.40 11.34 0.47
C LEU A 177 -26.68 11.02 1.23
N ASP A 178 -26.61 10.68 2.53
CA ASP A 178 -27.78 10.52 3.41
C ASP A 178 -28.37 11.84 3.91
N GLY A 179 -27.78 12.97 3.55
CA GLY A 179 -28.22 14.31 3.96
C GLY A 179 -27.99 14.63 5.44
N GLY A 180 -27.32 13.75 6.18
CA GLY A 180 -27.21 13.80 7.64
C GLY A 180 -25.97 14.50 8.18
N GLY A 181 -25.43 15.52 7.52
CA GLY A 181 -24.22 16.22 7.96
C GLY A 181 -24.25 16.59 9.45
N GLY A 182 -23.24 16.16 10.20
CA GLY A 182 -23.11 16.41 11.64
C GLY A 182 -24.01 15.55 12.56
N SER A 183 -24.72 14.58 12.03
CA SER A 183 -25.50 13.62 12.83
C SER A 183 -24.71 12.35 13.13
N ALA A 184 -25.01 11.69 14.25
CA ALA A 184 -24.45 10.38 14.58
C ALA A 184 -24.70 9.37 13.47
N VAL A 185 -23.64 8.60 13.12
CA VAL A 185 -23.66 7.58 12.08
C VAL A 185 -23.73 6.21 12.76
N SER A 186 -24.75 5.42 12.40
CA SER A 186 -24.83 4.03 12.86
C SER A 186 -23.99 3.13 11.95
N ALA A 187 -23.37 2.10 12.52
CA ALA A 187 -22.68 1.06 11.74
C ALA A 187 -23.60 0.39 10.72
N ASP A 188 -24.91 0.29 11.02
CA ASP A 188 -25.91 -0.29 10.11
C ASP A 188 -26.21 0.59 8.88
N SER A 189 -25.79 1.86 8.89
CA SER A 189 -25.95 2.77 7.76
C SER A 189 -24.85 2.67 6.71
N LEU A 190 -23.77 1.97 7.03
CA LEU A 190 -22.65 1.73 6.12
C LEU A 190 -22.62 0.28 5.64
N PRO A 191 -22.08 0.03 4.43
CA PRO A 191 -21.77 -1.33 4.00
C PRO A 191 -20.92 -2.08 5.04
N PRO A 192 -21.29 -3.31 5.44
CA PRO A 192 -20.59 -4.06 6.48
C PRO A 192 -19.09 -4.24 6.19
N GLU A 193 -18.73 -4.33 4.91
CA GLU A 193 -17.35 -4.46 4.46
C GLU A 193 -16.51 -3.23 4.86
N LEU A 194 -17.06 -2.01 4.75
CA LEU A 194 -16.35 -0.79 5.13
C LEU A 194 -16.04 -0.76 6.63
N VAL A 195 -16.98 -1.17 7.46
CA VAL A 195 -16.75 -1.21 8.91
C VAL A 195 -15.78 -2.32 9.29
N THR A 196 -15.84 -3.46 8.59
CA THR A 196 -14.92 -4.58 8.81
C THR A 196 -13.49 -4.22 8.42
N ASP A 197 -13.31 -3.61 7.24
CA ASP A 197 -11.99 -3.31 6.67
C ASP A 197 -11.33 -2.07 7.30
N LEU A 198 -12.14 -1.05 7.63
CA LEU A 198 -11.65 0.26 8.10
C LEU A 198 -11.81 0.48 9.61
N GLY A 199 -12.51 -0.43 10.29
CA GLY A 199 -12.79 -0.33 11.72
C GLY A 199 -13.79 0.78 12.09
N ASN A 200 -13.98 0.99 13.39
CA ASN A 200 -14.92 2.00 13.89
C ASN A 200 -14.50 3.46 13.61
N GLU A 201 -13.24 3.68 13.22
CA GLU A 201 -12.74 5.01 12.87
C GLU A 201 -13.49 5.60 11.66
N VAL A 202 -14.01 4.75 10.75
CA VAL A 202 -14.80 5.21 9.60
C VAL A 202 -16.11 5.89 10.03
N LEU A 203 -16.72 5.44 11.11
CA LEU A 203 -17.92 6.08 11.67
C LEU A 203 -17.61 7.47 12.23
N GLN A 204 -16.50 7.59 12.96
CA GLN A 204 -16.01 8.87 13.50
C GLN A 204 -15.70 9.87 12.38
N LEU A 205 -15.09 9.41 11.30
CA LEU A 205 -14.83 10.24 10.12
C LEU A 205 -16.13 10.70 9.47
N MET A 206 -17.06 9.76 9.22
CA MET A 206 -18.37 10.06 8.61
C MET A 206 -19.18 11.10 9.41
N GLU A 207 -19.16 11.03 10.75
CA GLU A 207 -19.86 12.02 11.60
C GLU A 207 -19.33 13.45 11.41
N LYS A 208 -18.09 13.60 10.98
CA LYS A 208 -17.44 14.90 10.76
C LYS A 208 -17.63 15.44 9.35
N ILE A 209 -18.01 14.60 8.38
CA ILE A 209 -18.28 15.03 7.00
C ILE A 209 -19.60 15.77 6.95
N ASP A 210 -19.58 17.05 6.59
CA ASP A 210 -20.74 17.97 6.67
C ASP A 210 -20.94 18.87 5.44
N GLY A 211 -20.16 18.68 4.38
CA GLY A 211 -20.20 19.52 3.18
C GLY A 211 -19.56 20.90 3.33
N ARG A 212 -18.77 21.11 4.37
CA ARG A 212 -18.13 22.42 4.64
C ARG A 212 -16.65 22.31 4.98
N ARG A 213 -16.30 21.27 5.71
CA ARG A 213 -14.93 21.00 6.15
C ARG A 213 -14.17 20.20 5.11
N THR A 214 -12.90 20.55 4.96
CA THR A 214 -11.95 19.79 4.15
C THR A 214 -11.65 18.45 4.81
N VAL A 215 -11.17 17.49 4.02
CA VAL A 215 -10.69 16.19 4.56
C VAL A 215 -9.63 16.40 5.63
N LEU A 216 -8.76 17.42 5.49
CA LEU A 216 -7.74 17.74 6.49
C LEU A 216 -8.37 18.14 7.84
N GLU A 217 -9.38 19.01 7.82
CA GLU A 217 -10.07 19.44 9.04
C GLU A 217 -10.83 18.28 9.70
N VAL A 218 -11.55 17.49 8.89
CA VAL A 218 -12.28 16.30 9.35
C VAL A 218 -11.33 15.30 9.99
N GLN A 219 -10.18 15.03 9.36
CA GLN A 219 -9.15 14.12 9.83
C GLN A 219 -8.56 14.57 11.19
N GLN A 220 -8.25 15.86 11.31
CA GLN A 220 -7.71 16.43 12.56
C GLN A 220 -8.71 16.34 13.72
N GLU A 221 -9.99 16.65 13.47
CA GLU A 221 -11.04 16.57 14.47
C GLU A 221 -11.38 15.14 14.89
N ALA A 222 -11.24 14.18 13.97
CA ALA A 222 -11.45 12.76 14.24
C ALA A 222 -10.23 12.09 14.90
N GLY A 223 -9.06 12.75 14.90
CA GLY A 223 -7.82 12.20 15.45
C GLY A 223 -7.26 11.01 14.64
N ILE A 224 -7.59 10.92 13.36
CA ILE A 224 -7.22 9.80 12.48
C ILE A 224 -5.94 10.18 11.71
N GLU A 225 -5.06 9.23 11.45
CA GLU A 225 -3.88 9.46 10.62
C GLU A 225 -4.24 9.84 9.18
N LYS A 226 -3.48 10.77 8.56
CA LYS A 226 -3.79 11.32 7.23
C LYS A 226 -4.03 10.25 6.16
N HIS A 227 -3.16 9.24 6.07
CA HIS A 227 -3.30 8.20 5.07
C HIS A 227 -4.55 7.33 5.29
N LYS A 228 -4.89 7.04 6.56
CA LYS A 228 -6.12 6.31 6.90
C LYS A 228 -7.36 7.11 6.54
N ALA A 229 -7.37 8.41 6.85
CA ALA A 229 -8.50 9.28 6.51
C ALA A 229 -8.73 9.35 5.00
N LEU A 230 -7.66 9.49 4.21
CA LEU A 230 -7.76 9.47 2.74
C LEU A 230 -8.24 8.11 2.21
N LEU A 231 -7.79 7.00 2.79
CA LEU A 231 -8.27 5.67 2.44
C LEU A 231 -9.76 5.51 2.74
N MET A 232 -10.19 5.97 3.92
CA MET A 232 -11.60 5.95 4.32
C MET A 232 -12.47 6.79 3.38
N VAL A 233 -12.04 8.01 3.07
CA VAL A 233 -12.74 8.90 2.11
C VAL A 233 -12.82 8.24 0.74
N TYR A 234 -11.72 7.69 0.23
CA TYR A 234 -11.70 6.97 -1.04
C TYR A 234 -12.72 5.82 -1.06
N ARG A 235 -12.71 4.97 -0.04
CA ARG A 235 -13.63 3.83 0.08
C ARG A 235 -15.09 4.25 0.24
N LEU A 236 -15.36 5.32 1.00
CA LEU A 236 -16.69 5.87 1.19
C LEU A 236 -17.25 6.47 -0.12
N GLU A 237 -16.42 7.14 -0.90
CA GLU A 237 -16.79 7.70 -2.21
C GLU A 237 -17.07 6.58 -3.22
N GLU A 238 -16.20 5.57 -3.32
CA GLU A 238 -16.42 4.37 -4.17
C GLU A 238 -17.70 3.61 -3.79
N ALA A 239 -18.04 3.57 -2.50
CA ALA A 239 -19.28 2.95 -2.01
C ALA A 239 -20.51 3.85 -2.14
N GLY A 240 -20.39 5.06 -2.68
CA GLY A 240 -21.48 6.00 -2.84
C GLY A 240 -22.08 6.49 -1.53
N GLN A 241 -21.30 6.60 -0.48
CA GLN A 241 -21.73 7.11 0.83
C GLN A 241 -21.52 8.62 0.97
N ILE A 242 -20.51 9.13 0.26
CA ILE A 242 -20.16 10.54 0.19
C ILE A 242 -19.91 10.96 -1.26
N GLN A 243 -19.98 12.25 -1.52
CA GLN A 243 -19.60 12.84 -2.79
C GLN A 243 -18.74 14.10 -2.57
N SER A 244 -17.80 14.36 -3.46
CA SER A 244 -17.03 15.59 -3.45
C SER A 244 -17.93 16.78 -3.82
N GLU A 245 -17.79 17.87 -3.09
CA GLU A 245 -18.34 19.16 -3.51
C GLU A 245 -17.34 19.73 -4.55
N GLU A 246 -17.78 19.88 -5.79
CA GLU A 246 -16.98 20.55 -6.81
C GLU A 246 -16.77 22.02 -6.38
N ALA A 247 -15.51 22.45 -6.36
CA ALA A 247 -15.12 23.84 -6.11
C ALA A 247 -15.32 24.71 -7.34
#